data_d933c0c87ad33bcb95da739315cc5d8d
#
_entry.id   d933c0c87ad33bcb95da739315cc5d8d
#
_cell.length_a   1.000
_cell.length_b   1.000
_cell.length_c   1.000
_cell.angle_alpha   90.00
_cell.angle_beta   90.00
_cell.angle_gamma   90.00
#
_symmetry.space_group_name_H-M   'P 1'
#
loop_
_entity.id
_entity.type
_entity.pdbx_description
1 polymer ?
#
loop_
_entity_poly.entity_id
_entity_poly.type
_entity_poly.pdbx_seq_one_letter_code
_entity_poly.pdbx_strand_id
1 'polypeptide(L)'
;MSNVSAATPTNVIRADALAGVRTRRIFAVCVDFVLVSLLVAALWLVAITLTLGFALFFLPPMFPIVAFFYNGLTVSGRNMATPGMRMLDLEMRMHDTGARVPFINAAVQAVLYYVSWCFPPVFLVSLVDGEKRCLHDIIAGVVIVRRL
;
A
#
# COMPACT_ATOMS: atom_id res chain seq x y z
N MET A 1 -14.33 44.28 13.26
CA MET A 1 -14.72 43.21 12.32
C MET A 1 -13.45 42.54 11.86
N SER A 2 -13.07 41.48 12.54
CA SER A 2 -11.84 40.74 12.26
C SER A 2 -12.14 39.73 11.17
N ASN A 3 -11.57 39.91 9.99
CA ASN A 3 -11.55 38.95 8.92
C ASN A 3 -10.76 37.72 9.38
N VAL A 4 -11.46 36.68 9.83
CA VAL A 4 -10.93 35.34 9.91
C VAL A 4 -10.80 34.87 8.47
N SER A 5 -9.64 35.08 7.89
CA SER A 5 -9.23 34.46 6.64
C SER A 5 -9.23 32.96 6.91
N ALA A 6 -10.26 32.26 6.41
CA ALA A 6 -10.28 30.82 6.40
C ALA A 6 -9.08 30.37 5.57
N ALA A 7 -8.01 29.97 6.25
CA ALA A 7 -6.88 29.32 5.62
C ALA A 7 -7.42 28.04 4.99
N THR A 8 -7.63 28.07 3.68
CA THR A 8 -7.84 26.88 2.86
C THR A 8 -6.72 25.91 3.20
N PRO A 9 -7.01 24.65 3.54
CA PRO A 9 -5.95 23.68 3.78
C PRO A 9 -5.13 23.57 2.50
N THR A 10 -4.00 24.27 2.48
CA THR A 10 -3.05 24.26 1.40
C THR A 10 -2.57 22.82 1.27
N ASN A 11 -2.77 22.23 0.12
CA ASN A 11 -2.36 20.88 -0.24
C ASN A 11 -1.05 20.50 0.43
N VAL A 12 -1.16 19.61 1.41
CA VAL A 12 -0.04 19.10 2.20
C VAL A 12 0.95 18.35 1.31
N ILE A 13 0.53 18.02 0.07
CA ILE A 13 1.30 17.22 -0.88
C ILE A 13 1.88 18.11 -1.97
N ARG A 14 3.20 18.23 -1.98
CA ARG A 14 3.94 18.99 -2.99
C ARG A 14 3.96 18.25 -4.32
N ALA A 15 3.84 18.98 -5.43
CA ALA A 15 3.89 18.41 -6.78
C ALA A 15 5.19 17.63 -7.06
N ASP A 16 6.30 18.08 -6.49
CA ASP A 16 7.62 17.42 -6.59
C ASP A 16 7.58 16.01 -6.00
N ALA A 17 6.82 15.82 -4.91
CA ALA A 17 6.66 14.52 -4.26
C ALA A 17 5.86 13.50 -5.09
N LEU A 18 5.15 13.97 -6.11
CA LEU A 18 4.40 13.12 -7.05
C LEU A 18 5.18 12.78 -8.33
N ALA A 19 6.37 13.36 -8.53
CA ALA A 19 7.16 13.12 -9.74
C ALA A 19 7.68 11.67 -9.78
N GLY A 20 7.34 10.94 -10.87
CA GLY A 20 7.80 9.55 -11.08
C GLY A 20 7.21 8.50 -10.13
N VAL A 21 6.21 8.85 -9.31
CA VAL A 21 5.62 7.93 -8.32
C VAL A 21 5.03 6.68 -8.97
N ARG A 22 4.38 6.80 -10.15
CA ARG A 22 3.76 5.63 -10.82
C ARG A 22 4.77 4.54 -11.15
N THR A 23 5.86 4.90 -11.81
CA THR A 23 6.91 3.94 -12.20
C THR A 23 7.54 3.31 -10.97
N ARG A 24 7.92 4.14 -9.97
CA ARG A 24 8.48 3.66 -8.71
C ARG A 24 7.51 2.75 -7.96
N ARG A 25 6.22 3.04 -7.98
CA ARG A 25 5.18 2.22 -7.37
C ARG A 25 5.11 0.83 -8.01
N ILE A 26 5.19 0.74 -9.35
CA ILE A 26 5.19 -0.56 -10.06
C ILE A 26 6.39 -1.40 -9.61
N PHE A 27 7.59 -0.83 -9.59
CA PHE A 27 8.78 -1.54 -9.12
C PHE A 27 8.69 -1.92 -7.64
N ALA A 28 8.15 -1.03 -6.78
CA ALA A 28 7.94 -1.32 -5.37
C ALA A 28 7.02 -2.54 -5.19
N VAL A 29 5.91 -2.58 -5.92
CA VAL A 29 4.96 -3.71 -5.91
C VAL A 29 5.64 -5.00 -6.37
N CYS A 30 6.48 -4.96 -7.40
CA CYS A 30 7.23 -6.15 -7.86
C CYS A 30 8.17 -6.66 -6.76
N VAL A 31 8.89 -5.78 -6.08
CA VAL A 31 9.78 -6.14 -4.97
C VAL A 31 8.97 -6.73 -3.81
N ASP A 32 7.90 -6.06 -3.41
CA ASP A 32 7.05 -6.53 -2.32
C ASP A 32 6.38 -7.88 -2.66
N PHE A 33 5.96 -8.07 -3.92
CA PHE A 33 5.42 -9.35 -4.37
C PHE A 33 6.43 -10.50 -4.23
N VAL A 34 7.69 -10.28 -4.61
CA VAL A 34 8.76 -11.27 -4.41
C VAL A 34 8.97 -11.55 -2.93
N LEU A 35 9.05 -10.51 -2.09
CA LEU A 35 9.26 -10.67 -0.65
C LEU A 35 8.11 -11.43 0.02
N VAL A 36 6.86 -11.07 -0.31
CA VAL A 36 5.66 -11.77 0.22
C VAL A 36 5.62 -13.21 -0.27
N SER A 37 5.96 -13.46 -1.54
CA SER A 37 6.00 -14.82 -2.09
C SER A 37 7.04 -15.69 -1.38
N LEU A 38 8.22 -15.16 -1.11
CA LEU A 38 9.26 -15.86 -0.35
C LEU A 38 8.81 -16.13 1.10
N LEU A 39 8.17 -15.16 1.73
CA LEU A 39 7.64 -15.31 3.08
C LEU A 39 6.54 -16.39 3.13
N VAL A 40 5.62 -16.37 2.19
CA VAL A 40 4.57 -17.38 2.05
C VAL A 40 5.17 -18.76 1.80
N ALA A 41 6.16 -18.87 0.91
CA ALA A 41 6.82 -20.14 0.63
C ALA A 41 7.54 -20.71 1.87
N ALA A 42 8.21 -19.85 2.64
CA ALA A 42 8.85 -20.25 3.90
C ALA A 42 7.85 -20.73 4.95
N LEU A 43 6.77 -19.96 5.16
CA LEU A 43 5.69 -20.35 6.08
C LEU A 43 5.03 -21.66 5.65
N TRP A 44 4.91 -21.86 4.37
CA TRP A 44 4.37 -23.07 3.76
C TRP A 44 5.23 -24.28 4.01
N LEU A 45 6.52 -24.15 3.74
CA LEU A 45 7.47 -25.23 4.01
C LEU A 45 7.39 -25.69 5.47
N VAL A 46 7.36 -24.72 6.39
CA VAL A 46 7.19 -24.99 7.82
C VAL A 46 5.86 -25.68 8.13
N ALA A 47 4.76 -25.14 7.58
CA ALA A 47 3.43 -25.69 7.82
C ALA A 47 3.28 -27.13 7.29
N ILE A 48 3.75 -27.40 6.07
CA ILE A 48 3.73 -28.75 5.46
C ILE A 48 4.55 -29.74 6.31
N THR A 49 5.74 -29.31 6.75
CA THR A 49 6.62 -30.16 7.55
C THR A 49 6.00 -30.50 8.89
N LEU A 50 5.42 -29.51 9.59
CA LEU A 50 4.80 -29.70 10.90
C LEU A 50 3.50 -30.52 10.85
N THR A 51 2.74 -30.39 9.75
CA THR A 51 1.44 -31.05 9.59
C THR A 51 1.50 -32.33 8.77
N LEU A 52 2.70 -32.81 8.43
CA LEU A 52 2.90 -34.01 7.58
C LEU A 52 2.10 -33.94 6.26
N GLY A 53 2.01 -32.74 5.68
CA GLY A 53 1.32 -32.49 4.43
C GLY A 53 -0.14 -32.02 4.56
N PHE A 54 -0.76 -32.06 5.73
CA PHE A 54 -2.17 -31.65 5.91
C PHE A 54 -2.40 -30.18 5.54
N ALA A 55 -1.38 -29.31 5.69
CA ALA A 55 -1.43 -27.90 5.32
C ALA A 55 -1.73 -27.67 3.83
N LEU A 56 -1.51 -28.67 2.95
CA LEU A 56 -1.80 -28.54 1.52
C LEU A 56 -3.27 -28.22 1.22
N PHE A 57 -4.19 -28.62 2.09
CA PHE A 57 -5.61 -28.34 1.93
C PHE A 57 -5.98 -26.87 2.24
N PHE A 58 -5.12 -26.13 2.95
CA PHE A 58 -5.35 -24.74 3.37
C PHE A 58 -4.58 -23.69 2.54
N LEU A 59 -4.11 -24.11 1.35
CA LEU A 59 -3.23 -23.37 0.44
C LEU A 59 -3.73 -21.98 0.00
N PRO A 60 -4.97 -21.85 -0.53
CA PRO A 60 -5.34 -20.66 -1.25
C PRO A 60 -5.40 -19.36 -0.43
N PRO A 61 -5.85 -19.34 0.84
CA PRO A 61 -6.02 -18.10 1.59
C PRO A 61 -4.74 -17.55 2.22
N MET A 62 -3.63 -18.30 2.21
CA MET A 62 -2.42 -17.91 2.93
C MET A 62 -1.73 -16.67 2.34
N PHE A 63 -1.69 -16.56 1.02
CA PHE A 63 -1.05 -15.42 0.36
C PHE A 63 -1.75 -14.08 0.69
N PRO A 64 -3.06 -13.91 0.53
CA PRO A 64 -3.73 -12.67 0.88
C PRO A 64 -3.67 -12.36 2.39
N ILE A 65 -3.67 -13.36 3.26
CA ILE A 65 -3.53 -13.16 4.70
C ILE A 65 -2.14 -12.61 5.04
N VAL A 66 -1.09 -13.24 4.54
CA VAL A 66 0.29 -12.78 4.75
C VAL A 66 0.49 -11.39 4.18
N ALA A 67 0.00 -11.12 2.98
CA ALA A 67 0.12 -9.83 2.34
C ALA A 67 -0.66 -8.73 3.09
N PHE A 68 -1.83 -9.05 3.64
CA PHE A 68 -2.60 -8.15 4.48
C PHE A 68 -1.80 -7.70 5.71
N PHE A 69 -1.26 -8.66 6.47
CA PHE A 69 -0.44 -8.34 7.64
C PHE A 69 0.88 -7.66 7.26
N TYR A 70 1.53 -8.10 6.20
CA TYR A 70 2.75 -7.50 5.70
C TYR A 70 2.54 -6.01 5.37
N ASN A 71 1.53 -5.67 4.57
CA ASN A 71 1.22 -4.28 4.24
C ASN A 71 0.76 -3.50 5.46
N GLY A 72 -0.19 -4.05 6.23
CA GLY A 72 -0.72 -3.38 7.41
C GLY A 72 0.37 -2.99 8.40
N LEU A 73 1.24 -3.93 8.79
CA LEU A 73 2.29 -3.71 9.77
C LEU A 73 3.42 -2.81 9.26
N THR A 74 3.83 -2.98 8.00
CA THR A 74 4.95 -2.19 7.44
C THR A 74 4.57 -0.75 7.18
N VAL A 75 3.38 -0.50 6.63
CA VAL A 75 2.89 0.85 6.31
C VAL A 75 2.47 1.62 7.57
N SER A 76 1.81 0.96 8.52
CA SER A 76 1.46 1.61 9.80
C SER A 76 2.66 1.82 10.72
N GLY A 77 3.80 1.21 10.40
CA GLY A 77 5.04 1.34 11.15
C GLY A 77 5.70 2.72 11.03
N ARG A 78 6.86 2.88 11.68
CA ARG A 78 7.61 4.14 11.71
C ARG A 78 7.99 4.67 10.31
N ASN A 79 8.21 3.77 9.36
CA ASN A 79 8.68 4.12 8.02
C ASN A 79 7.56 4.50 7.04
N MET A 80 6.30 4.29 7.41
CA MET A 80 5.13 4.58 6.57
C MET A 80 5.24 4.00 5.14
N ALA A 81 5.92 2.87 4.99
CA ALA A 81 6.24 2.27 3.69
C ALA A 81 6.54 0.78 3.84
N THR A 82 6.17 0.00 2.83
CA THR A 82 6.64 -1.37 2.67
C THR A 82 8.14 -1.41 2.36
N PRO A 83 8.83 -2.53 2.55
CA PRO A 83 10.23 -2.67 2.12
C PRO A 83 10.46 -2.29 0.65
N GLY A 84 9.60 -2.74 -0.28
CA GLY A 84 9.71 -2.35 -1.69
C GLY A 84 9.53 -0.85 -1.93
N MET A 85 8.58 -0.23 -1.24
CA MET A 85 8.39 1.22 -1.29
C MET A 85 9.61 1.98 -0.76
N ARG A 86 10.21 1.50 0.33
CA ARG A 86 11.41 2.12 0.93
C ARG A 86 12.61 2.08 0.00
N MET A 87 12.81 0.99 -0.73
CA MET A 87 13.90 0.86 -1.71
C MET A 87 13.78 1.87 -2.86
N LEU A 88 12.59 2.41 -3.08
CA LEU A 88 12.30 3.34 -4.17
C LEU A 88 11.93 4.74 -3.67
N ASP A 89 12.28 5.06 -2.43
CA ASP A 89 12.02 6.35 -1.77
C ASP A 89 10.54 6.74 -1.80
N LEU A 90 9.65 5.76 -1.58
CA LEU A 90 8.23 5.98 -1.48
C LEU A 90 7.76 5.85 -0.03
N GLU A 91 6.74 6.61 0.33
CA GLU A 91 6.02 6.47 1.59
C GLU A 91 4.51 6.67 1.37
N MET A 92 3.71 6.08 2.24
CA MET A 92 2.26 6.22 2.24
C MET A 92 1.84 7.15 3.38
N ARG A 93 1.00 8.14 3.06
CA ARG A 93 0.47 9.11 4.03
C ARG A 93 -1.04 9.20 3.93
N MET A 94 -1.68 9.66 4.99
CA MET A 94 -3.09 10.06 4.92
C MET A 94 -3.21 11.25 3.98
N HIS A 95 -4.19 11.19 3.08
CA HIS A 95 -4.42 12.24 2.08
C HIS A 95 -4.74 13.59 2.70
N ASP A 96 -5.65 13.61 3.69
CA ASP A 96 -6.19 14.84 4.26
C ASP A 96 -5.23 15.55 5.22
N THR A 97 -4.45 14.78 5.97
CA THR A 97 -3.62 15.29 7.06
C THR A 97 -2.12 15.19 6.81
N GLY A 98 -1.69 14.41 5.79
CA GLY A 98 -0.29 14.06 5.59
C GLY A 98 0.30 13.20 6.73
N ALA A 99 -0.51 12.81 7.70
CA ALA A 99 -0.11 12.05 8.87
C ALA A 99 0.20 10.59 8.53
N ARG A 100 0.69 9.86 9.57
CA ARG A 100 0.91 8.41 9.48
C ARG A 100 -0.40 7.68 9.22
N VAL A 101 -0.34 6.69 8.33
CA VAL A 101 -1.49 5.84 8.01
C VAL A 101 -1.76 4.87 9.18
N PRO A 102 -2.98 4.88 9.76
CA PRO A 102 -3.38 3.89 10.74
C PRO A 102 -3.39 2.48 10.13
N PHE A 103 -3.20 1.46 10.97
CA PHE A 103 -3.21 0.07 10.52
C PHE A 103 -4.47 -0.29 9.72
N ILE A 104 -5.63 0.18 10.17
CA ILE A 104 -6.91 -0.13 9.50
C ILE A 104 -6.96 0.41 8.06
N ASN A 105 -6.49 1.64 7.83
CA ASN A 105 -6.46 2.23 6.48
C ASN A 105 -5.46 1.51 5.58
N ALA A 106 -4.29 1.15 6.11
CA ALA A 106 -3.29 0.37 5.38
C ALA A 106 -3.81 -1.04 5.04
N ALA A 107 -4.52 -1.67 5.96
CA ALA A 107 -5.14 -2.97 5.78
C ALA A 107 -6.27 -2.92 4.74
N VAL A 108 -7.15 -1.93 4.82
CA VAL A 108 -8.22 -1.69 3.83
C VAL A 108 -7.62 -1.46 2.45
N GLN A 109 -6.59 -0.63 2.34
CA GLN A 109 -5.89 -0.39 1.09
C GLN A 109 -5.32 -1.69 0.50
N ALA A 110 -4.70 -2.54 1.33
CA ALA A 110 -4.16 -3.82 0.89
C ALA A 110 -5.25 -4.77 0.37
N VAL A 111 -6.39 -4.89 1.07
CA VAL A 111 -7.51 -5.72 0.62
C VAL A 111 -8.07 -5.21 -0.71
N LEU A 112 -8.33 -3.90 -0.80
CA LEU A 112 -8.86 -3.28 -2.00
C LEU A 112 -7.87 -3.38 -3.17
N TYR A 113 -6.57 -3.34 -2.90
CA TYR A 113 -5.54 -3.59 -3.91
C TYR A 113 -5.68 -4.98 -4.54
N TYR A 114 -5.90 -6.04 -3.73
CA TYR A 114 -6.15 -7.39 -4.26
C TYR A 114 -7.45 -7.48 -5.04
N VAL A 115 -8.51 -6.84 -4.56
CA VAL A 115 -9.79 -6.77 -5.29
C VAL A 115 -9.60 -6.06 -6.64
N SER A 116 -8.75 -5.04 -6.70
CA SER A 116 -8.45 -4.30 -7.94
C SER A 116 -7.78 -5.18 -9.01
N TRP A 117 -7.08 -6.23 -8.64
CA TRP A 117 -6.54 -7.20 -9.59
C TRP A 117 -7.63 -7.97 -10.35
N CYS A 118 -8.82 -8.12 -9.77
CA CYS A 118 -9.98 -8.72 -10.45
C CYS A 118 -10.58 -7.76 -11.51
N PHE A 119 -10.30 -6.45 -11.38
CA PHE A 119 -10.81 -5.40 -12.26
C PHE A 119 -9.69 -4.46 -12.71
N PRO A 120 -8.83 -4.85 -13.67
CA PRO A 120 -7.69 -4.05 -14.12
C PRO A 120 -8.00 -2.59 -14.48
N PRO A 121 -9.18 -2.22 -15.03
CA PRO A 121 -9.52 -0.83 -15.31
C PRO A 121 -9.46 0.11 -14.11
N VAL A 122 -9.56 -0.43 -12.87
CA VAL A 122 -9.44 0.34 -11.63
C VAL A 122 -8.09 1.04 -11.50
N PHE A 123 -7.04 0.46 -12.06
CA PHE A 123 -5.70 1.08 -12.07
C PHE A 123 -5.61 2.29 -13.00
N LEU A 124 -6.48 2.37 -14.03
CA LEU A 124 -6.52 3.49 -14.96
C LEU A 124 -6.98 4.79 -14.29
N VAL A 125 -7.69 4.71 -13.18
CA VAL A 125 -8.08 5.89 -12.38
C VAL A 125 -6.87 6.73 -12.00
N SER A 126 -5.72 6.10 -11.75
CA SER A 126 -4.46 6.81 -11.48
C SER A 126 -3.95 7.65 -12.66
N LEU A 127 -4.44 7.45 -13.87
CA LEU A 127 -4.08 8.27 -15.04
C LEU A 127 -4.85 9.58 -15.08
N VAL A 128 -6.06 9.57 -14.53
CA VAL A 128 -6.99 10.72 -14.53
C VAL A 128 -6.83 11.55 -13.25
N ASP A 129 -6.53 10.88 -12.12
CA ASP A 129 -6.34 11.56 -10.84
C ASP A 129 -5.06 12.41 -10.82
N GLY A 130 -5.18 13.70 -10.46
CA GLY A 130 -4.07 14.64 -10.41
C GLY A 130 -2.96 14.27 -9.41
N GLU A 131 -3.30 13.53 -8.36
CA GLU A 131 -2.39 13.04 -7.33
C GLU A 131 -1.89 11.61 -7.60
N LYS A 132 -2.21 11.06 -8.77
CA LYS A 132 -1.77 9.73 -9.24
C LYS A 132 -2.22 8.59 -8.32
N ARG A 133 -3.37 8.75 -7.65
CA ARG A 133 -3.97 7.74 -6.79
C ARG A 133 -4.75 6.72 -7.62
N CYS A 134 -4.70 5.47 -7.21
CA CYS A 134 -5.62 4.44 -7.69
C CYS A 134 -6.94 4.49 -6.91
N LEU A 135 -7.98 3.85 -7.42
CA LEU A 135 -9.30 3.86 -6.76
C LEU A 135 -9.21 3.29 -5.32
N HIS A 136 -8.44 2.25 -5.11
CA HIS A 136 -8.24 1.65 -3.77
C HIS A 136 -7.51 2.61 -2.80
N ASP A 137 -6.66 3.50 -3.29
CA ASP A 137 -6.00 4.52 -2.46
C ASP A 137 -7.00 5.61 -2.06
N ILE A 138 -7.87 6.01 -2.99
CA ILE A 138 -8.91 7.02 -2.76
C ILE A 138 -9.89 6.52 -1.70
N ILE A 139 -10.35 5.27 -1.82
CA ILE A 139 -11.30 4.67 -0.86
C ILE A 139 -10.64 4.53 0.53
N ALA A 140 -9.36 4.17 0.58
CA ALA A 140 -8.62 4.06 1.84
C ALA A 140 -8.21 5.42 2.42
N GLY A 141 -8.41 6.53 1.69
CA GLY A 141 -8.03 7.88 2.12
C GLY A 141 -6.53 8.09 2.22
N VAL A 142 -5.75 7.39 1.40
CA VAL A 142 -4.29 7.42 1.42
C VAL A 142 -3.71 7.95 0.12
N VAL A 143 -2.46 8.40 0.17
CA VAL A 143 -1.68 8.82 -0.99
C VAL A 143 -0.25 8.30 -0.87
N ILE A 144 0.33 7.90 -2.00
CA ILE A 144 1.72 7.48 -2.08
C ILE A 144 2.54 8.64 -2.65
N VAL A 145 3.56 9.06 -1.91
CA VAL A 145 4.44 10.16 -2.24
C VAL A 145 5.90 9.74 -2.19
N ARG A 146 6.78 10.51 -2.82
CA ARG A 146 8.21 10.35 -2.63
C ARG A 146 8.63 10.88 -1.27
N ARG A 147 9.52 10.15 -0.62
CA ARG A 147 10.23 10.62 0.56
C ARG A 147 11.28 11.65 0.07
N LEU A 148 11.08 12.90 0.42
CA LEU A 148 12.01 14.00 0.14
C LEU A 148 12.94 14.23 1.31
#